data_cd78ecf7885ed1a503b63c35be6c578c
#
_entry.id   cd78ecf7885ed1a503b63c35be6c578c
#
_cell.length_a   1.000
_cell.length_b   1.000
_cell.length_c   1.000
_cell.angle_alpha   90.00
_cell.angle_beta   90.00
_cell.angle_gamma   90.00
#
_symmetry.space_group_name_H-M   'P 1'
#
loop_
_entity.id
_entity.type
_entity.pdbx_description
1 polymer ?
#
loop_
_entity_poly.entity_id
_entity_poly.type
_entity_poly.pdbx_seq_one_letter_code
_entity_poly.pdbx_strand_id
1 'polypeptide(L)'
;MFNRDLWKEIFDTILKNKLRTFLSGFTVALGILIFVVLFGFGNGLKNTFNEFFNDDATNTFFLFPGRTSKPYKGYKSERRIEFDNSDLADIEKNFDPFLLYVTPRISRGAVVKYNNESNNYSIRGVAPAHQFAEQTIIMFGRYINQEDIRSRAKHAVIGRMVEKDLFKGASALGAYIDVGGLAYKVVGVFQDEGGDNEERLIYTPYTTTQLIEKNTDKVDQIIVGFKPEIGYAGAMAFEKSLGTFIREKKYISPSDPNGIFIRNVADQLKQNQQFATVLQIIVSFFSIGTLIAGIIGISNIMVFVVKERTKELGIRKALGATPRQVINTILFESIFITTLSGFIGMVVGISILTALGETLEDYFIKNPYVDTG
;
A
#
# COMPACT_ATOMS: atom_id res chain seq x y z
N MET A 1 -20.27 -34.04 33.30
CA MET A 1 -19.64 -35.30 33.64
C MET A 1 -19.08 -35.93 32.36
N PHE A 2 -17.78 -35.84 32.17
CA PHE A 2 -17.10 -36.49 31.03
C PHE A 2 -17.05 -37.98 31.32
N ASN A 3 -17.92 -38.76 30.67
CA ASN A 3 -18.02 -40.19 30.89
C ASN A 3 -16.86 -40.88 30.17
N ARG A 4 -15.92 -41.47 30.90
CA ARG A 4 -14.72 -42.12 30.37
C ARG A 4 -15.04 -43.22 29.35
N ASP A 5 -16.21 -43.79 29.44
CA ASP A 5 -16.72 -44.82 28.52
C ASP A 5 -17.10 -44.23 27.16
N LEU A 6 -17.67 -43.02 27.12
CA LEU A 6 -17.98 -42.30 25.87
C LEU A 6 -16.71 -42.00 25.04
N TRP A 7 -15.64 -41.56 25.70
CA TRP A 7 -14.37 -41.29 24.99
C TRP A 7 -13.76 -42.58 24.45
N LYS A 8 -13.80 -43.66 25.21
CA LYS A 8 -13.29 -44.95 24.75
C LYS A 8 -14.06 -45.46 23.55
N GLU A 9 -15.41 -45.32 23.57
CA GLU A 9 -16.29 -45.66 22.46
C GLU A 9 -15.99 -44.82 21.17
N ILE A 10 -15.78 -43.52 21.31
CA ILE A 10 -15.43 -42.64 20.21
C ILE A 10 -14.08 -43.05 19.57
N PHE A 11 -13.03 -43.27 20.39
CA PHE A 11 -11.74 -43.73 19.91
C PHE A 11 -11.78 -45.12 19.27
N ASP A 12 -12.50 -46.07 19.81
CA ASP A 12 -12.69 -47.38 19.20
C ASP A 12 -13.39 -47.30 17.85
N THR A 13 -14.36 -46.42 17.72
CA THR A 13 -15.07 -46.16 16.47
C THR A 13 -14.17 -45.55 15.37
N ILE A 14 -13.36 -44.56 15.74
CA ILE A 14 -12.37 -43.92 14.88
C ILE A 14 -11.35 -44.94 14.39
N LEU A 15 -10.83 -45.78 15.27
CA LEU A 15 -9.83 -46.78 14.96
C LEU A 15 -10.35 -47.92 14.07
N LYS A 16 -11.64 -48.26 14.16
CA LYS A 16 -12.27 -49.29 13.30
C LYS A 16 -12.48 -48.82 11.87
N ASN A 17 -12.67 -47.50 11.65
CA ASN A 17 -12.99 -46.94 10.33
C ASN A 17 -12.04 -45.79 9.93
N LYS A 18 -10.74 -46.03 9.99
CA LYS A 18 -9.65 -45.03 9.80
C LYS A 18 -9.77 -44.22 8.54
N LEU A 19 -9.99 -44.88 7.39
CA LEU A 19 -10.09 -44.18 6.09
C LEU A 19 -11.25 -43.20 6.03
N ARG A 20 -12.42 -43.60 6.56
CA ARG A 20 -13.61 -42.76 6.60
C ARG A 20 -13.41 -41.55 7.49
N THR A 21 -12.93 -41.75 8.71
CA THR A 21 -12.66 -40.67 9.67
C THR A 21 -11.64 -39.70 9.09
N PHE A 22 -10.61 -40.23 8.44
CA PHE A 22 -9.62 -39.42 7.73
C PHE A 22 -10.25 -38.58 6.62
N LEU A 23 -11.05 -39.17 5.72
CA LEU A 23 -11.71 -38.46 4.62
C LEU A 23 -12.67 -37.38 5.13
N SER A 24 -13.46 -37.70 6.18
CA SER A 24 -14.35 -36.73 6.82
C SER A 24 -13.56 -35.55 7.41
N GLY A 25 -12.53 -35.86 8.18
CA GLY A 25 -11.68 -34.86 8.78
C GLY A 25 -10.92 -34.03 7.74
N PHE A 26 -10.41 -34.68 6.69
CA PHE A 26 -9.71 -34.00 5.60
C PHE A 26 -10.60 -32.98 4.89
N THR A 27 -11.86 -33.32 4.59
CA THR A 27 -12.82 -32.39 3.95
C THR A 27 -13.03 -31.14 4.80
N VAL A 28 -13.19 -31.32 6.12
CA VAL A 28 -13.34 -30.19 7.07
C VAL A 28 -12.08 -29.36 7.14
N ALA A 29 -10.93 -30.02 7.32
CA ALA A 29 -9.64 -29.36 7.41
C ALA A 29 -9.35 -28.54 6.14
N LEU A 30 -9.63 -29.11 4.97
CA LEU A 30 -9.45 -28.44 3.69
C LEU A 30 -10.38 -27.23 3.55
N GLY A 31 -11.66 -27.36 3.93
CA GLY A 31 -12.62 -26.24 3.88
C GLY A 31 -12.18 -25.06 4.77
N ILE A 32 -11.74 -25.35 6.00
CA ILE A 32 -11.24 -24.32 6.92
C ILE A 32 -9.90 -23.75 6.46
N LEU A 33 -9.00 -24.59 5.94
CA LEU A 33 -7.73 -24.14 5.37
C LEU A 33 -7.97 -23.13 4.24
N ILE A 34 -8.81 -23.48 3.26
CA ILE A 34 -9.13 -22.58 2.14
C ILE A 34 -9.77 -21.29 2.65
N PHE A 35 -10.70 -21.39 3.62
CA PHE A 35 -11.29 -20.21 4.24
C PHE A 35 -10.22 -19.29 4.87
N VAL A 36 -9.34 -19.85 5.70
CA VAL A 36 -8.27 -19.08 6.39
C VAL A 36 -7.33 -18.44 5.40
N VAL A 37 -6.88 -19.20 4.38
CA VAL A 37 -5.95 -18.69 3.37
C VAL A 37 -6.58 -17.57 2.54
N LEU A 38 -7.80 -17.77 2.01
CA LEU A 38 -8.49 -16.75 1.21
C LEU A 38 -8.78 -15.50 2.03
N PHE A 39 -9.34 -15.66 3.23
CA PHE A 39 -9.71 -14.52 4.09
C PHE A 39 -8.47 -13.76 4.59
N GLY A 40 -7.43 -14.49 4.99
CA GLY A 40 -6.16 -13.90 5.43
C GLY A 40 -5.46 -13.15 4.30
N PHE A 41 -5.40 -13.76 3.10
CA PHE A 41 -4.83 -13.11 1.91
C PHE A 41 -5.61 -11.84 1.52
N GLY A 42 -6.94 -11.88 1.55
CA GLY A 42 -7.77 -10.71 1.25
C GLY A 42 -7.55 -9.56 2.24
N ASN A 43 -7.41 -9.85 3.54
CA ASN A 43 -7.09 -8.84 4.55
C ASN A 43 -5.65 -8.33 4.42
N GLY A 44 -4.70 -9.21 4.14
CA GLY A 44 -3.30 -8.83 3.87
C GLY A 44 -3.20 -7.86 2.70
N LEU A 45 -3.84 -8.20 1.58
CA LEU A 45 -3.88 -7.34 0.39
C LEU A 45 -4.47 -5.96 0.68
N LYS A 46 -5.57 -5.90 1.46
CA LYS A 46 -6.16 -4.62 1.89
C LYS A 46 -5.19 -3.79 2.71
N ASN A 47 -4.45 -4.40 3.64
CA ASN A 47 -3.49 -3.70 4.48
C ASN A 47 -2.32 -3.18 3.65
N THR A 48 -1.77 -3.99 2.74
CA THR A 48 -0.72 -3.60 1.82
C THR A 48 -1.15 -2.41 0.93
N PHE A 49 -2.36 -2.43 0.38
CA PHE A 49 -2.89 -1.28 -0.37
C PHE A 49 -2.98 -0.02 0.49
N ASN A 50 -3.35 -0.13 1.76
CA ASN A 50 -3.41 1.03 2.65
C ASN A 50 -2.00 1.56 2.98
N GLU A 51 -1.00 0.71 3.14
CA GLU A 51 0.39 1.12 3.40
C GLU A 51 1.01 1.85 2.21
N PHE A 52 0.90 1.33 0.99
CA PHE A 52 1.45 1.97 -0.22
C PHE A 52 0.93 3.40 -0.48
N PHE A 53 -0.18 3.80 0.12
CA PHE A 53 -0.78 5.12 -0.11
C PHE A 53 -0.69 6.05 1.11
N ASN A 54 0.01 5.64 2.16
CA ASN A 54 0.24 6.50 3.32
C ASN A 54 1.47 7.42 3.17
N ASP A 55 2.31 7.20 2.15
CA ASP A 55 3.56 7.94 1.96
C ASP A 55 3.35 9.41 1.59
N ASP A 56 2.33 9.70 0.78
CA ASP A 56 1.98 11.08 0.40
C ASP A 56 0.90 11.65 1.35
N ALA A 57 0.95 12.94 1.61
CA ALA A 57 -0.14 13.61 2.32
C ALA A 57 -1.46 13.45 1.54
N THR A 58 -2.46 12.84 2.16
CA THR A 58 -3.74 12.46 1.54
C THR A 58 -4.54 13.64 0.98
N ASN A 59 -4.18 14.87 1.39
CA ASN A 59 -4.79 16.13 0.97
C ASN A 59 -3.90 16.90 -0.01
N THR A 60 -3.31 16.19 -0.98
CA THR A 60 -2.33 16.77 -1.92
C THR A 60 -2.71 16.50 -3.37
N PHE A 61 -2.49 17.51 -4.22
CA PHE A 61 -2.51 17.41 -5.68
C PHE A 61 -1.10 17.56 -6.23
N PHE A 62 -0.73 16.67 -7.14
CA PHE A 62 0.49 16.78 -7.94
C PHE A 62 0.14 17.17 -9.37
N LEU A 63 0.58 18.34 -9.80
CA LEU A 63 0.33 18.89 -11.14
C LEU A 63 1.56 18.64 -12.01
N PHE A 64 1.35 17.98 -13.13
CA PHE A 64 2.40 17.69 -14.11
C PHE A 64 2.09 18.43 -15.42
N PRO A 65 3.06 19.14 -16.01
CA PRO A 65 2.92 19.71 -17.34
C PRO A 65 3.03 18.61 -18.39
N GLY A 66 2.18 18.67 -19.41
CA GLY A 66 2.15 17.71 -20.49
C GLY A 66 2.43 18.34 -21.87
N ARG A 67 1.95 17.68 -22.92
CA ARG A 67 1.92 18.20 -24.28
C ARG A 67 0.49 18.30 -24.74
N THR A 68 0.11 19.45 -25.32
CA THR A 68 -1.24 19.66 -25.86
C THR A 68 -1.52 18.70 -27.00
N SER A 69 -2.68 18.06 -27.00
CA SER A 69 -3.17 17.24 -28.11
C SER A 69 -4.08 18.01 -29.07
N LYS A 70 -4.58 19.19 -28.66
CA LYS A 70 -5.54 19.99 -29.43
C LYS A 70 -5.03 21.41 -29.62
N PRO A 71 -5.23 22.01 -30.82
CA PRO A 71 -4.97 23.41 -31.03
C PRO A 71 -5.98 24.28 -30.27
N TYR A 72 -5.54 25.41 -29.73
CA TYR A 72 -6.43 26.31 -28.99
C TYR A 72 -5.91 27.77 -29.01
N LYS A 73 -6.80 28.72 -29.18
CA LYS A 73 -6.50 30.19 -29.18
C LYS A 73 -5.25 30.57 -30.00
N GLY A 74 -5.09 29.99 -31.18
CA GLY A 74 -3.96 30.28 -32.08
C GLY A 74 -2.69 29.45 -31.83
N TYR A 75 -2.65 28.66 -30.77
CA TYR A 75 -1.54 27.75 -30.53
C TYR A 75 -1.78 26.38 -31.18
N LYS A 76 -0.71 25.81 -31.75
CA LYS A 76 -0.73 24.47 -32.36
C LYS A 76 -0.83 23.38 -31.30
N SER A 77 -1.30 22.19 -31.71
CA SER A 77 -1.12 20.93 -30.93
C SER A 77 0.36 20.60 -30.75
N GLU A 78 0.67 19.61 -29.91
CA GLU A 78 2.02 19.14 -29.57
C GLU A 78 2.91 20.18 -28.85
N ARG A 79 2.33 21.27 -28.36
CA ARG A 79 3.05 22.28 -27.59
C ARG A 79 3.35 21.71 -26.19
N ARG A 80 4.62 21.72 -25.78
CA ARG A 80 5.02 21.41 -24.42
C ARG A 80 4.55 22.51 -23.48
N ILE A 81 3.84 22.15 -22.44
CA ILE A 81 3.47 23.06 -21.36
C ILE A 81 4.64 23.13 -20.39
N GLU A 82 4.88 24.31 -19.83
CA GLU A 82 5.90 24.54 -18.83
C GLU A 82 5.27 25.32 -17.68
N PHE A 83 5.57 24.91 -16.47
CA PHE A 83 5.24 25.67 -15.27
C PHE A 83 6.39 26.58 -14.90
N ASP A 84 6.06 27.69 -14.25
CA ASP A 84 7.01 28.69 -13.80
C ASP A 84 6.63 29.23 -12.40
N ASN A 85 7.51 30.05 -11.82
CA ASN A 85 7.30 30.63 -10.51
C ASN A 85 6.04 31.50 -10.41
N SER A 86 5.57 32.09 -11.54
CA SER A 86 4.32 32.87 -11.55
C SER A 86 3.09 31.98 -11.37
N ASP A 87 3.17 30.71 -11.77
CA ASP A 87 2.06 29.77 -11.58
C ASP A 87 1.84 29.46 -10.09
N LEU A 88 2.94 29.33 -9.34
CA LEU A 88 2.88 29.14 -7.89
C LEU A 88 2.18 30.32 -7.19
N ALA A 89 2.65 31.54 -7.51
CA ALA A 89 2.10 32.77 -6.92
C ALA A 89 0.62 32.97 -7.29
N ASP A 90 0.25 32.68 -8.53
CA ASP A 90 -1.13 32.83 -8.99
C ASP A 90 -2.07 31.77 -8.37
N ILE A 91 -1.61 30.53 -8.19
CA ILE A 91 -2.38 29.50 -7.46
C ILE A 91 -2.59 29.97 -6.01
N GLU A 92 -1.51 30.39 -5.35
CA GLU A 92 -1.55 30.87 -3.96
C GLU A 92 -2.55 32.00 -3.80
N LYS A 93 -2.50 33.02 -4.68
CA LYS A 93 -3.38 34.18 -4.67
C LYS A 93 -4.84 33.83 -4.93
N ASN A 94 -5.15 32.95 -5.87
CA ASN A 94 -6.53 32.69 -6.30
C ASN A 94 -7.25 31.65 -5.44
N PHE A 95 -6.50 30.78 -4.73
CA PHE A 95 -7.06 29.65 -3.99
C PHE A 95 -6.71 29.64 -2.51
N ASP A 96 -6.09 30.69 -1.96
CA ASP A 96 -5.68 30.84 -0.55
C ASP A 96 -6.67 30.28 0.49
N PRO A 97 -7.99 30.51 0.37
CA PRO A 97 -8.95 29.97 1.35
C PRO A 97 -8.96 28.45 1.47
N PHE A 98 -8.57 27.74 0.42
CA PHE A 98 -8.58 26.28 0.33
C PHE A 98 -7.20 25.65 0.54
N LEU A 99 -6.13 26.48 0.47
CA LEU A 99 -4.75 26.01 0.48
C LEU A 99 -4.18 25.82 1.87
N LEU A 100 -3.35 24.80 2.04
CA LEU A 100 -2.36 24.69 3.10
C LEU A 100 -1.00 25.16 2.62
N TYR A 101 -0.61 24.75 1.40
CA TYR A 101 0.66 25.12 0.77
C TYR A 101 0.61 24.95 -0.73
N VAL A 102 1.51 25.65 -1.41
CA VAL A 102 1.90 25.41 -2.80
C VAL A 102 3.42 25.28 -2.83
N THR A 103 3.95 24.24 -3.45
CA THR A 103 5.39 24.00 -3.49
C THR A 103 5.83 23.50 -4.85
N PRO A 104 6.97 23.99 -5.39
CA PRO A 104 7.54 23.51 -6.63
C PRO A 104 8.37 22.24 -6.40
N ARG A 105 8.54 21.47 -7.47
CA ARG A 105 9.55 20.41 -7.54
C ARG A 105 10.25 20.46 -8.91
N ILE A 106 11.59 20.37 -8.88
CA ILE A 106 12.44 20.25 -10.05
C ILE A 106 13.25 18.96 -9.86
N SER A 107 13.22 18.05 -10.82
CA SER A 107 13.87 16.75 -10.69
C SER A 107 15.00 16.60 -11.70
N ARG A 108 16.21 16.26 -11.22
CA ARG A 108 17.40 16.03 -12.06
C ARG A 108 18.17 14.80 -11.57
N GLY A 109 18.72 14.03 -12.48
CA GLY A 109 19.72 13.02 -12.15
C GLY A 109 21.11 13.64 -12.13
N ALA A 110 21.92 13.33 -11.13
CA ALA A 110 23.30 13.75 -11.07
C ALA A 110 24.19 12.70 -10.40
N VAL A 111 25.46 12.67 -10.84
CA VAL A 111 26.50 11.92 -10.13
C VAL A 111 26.88 12.72 -8.89
N VAL A 112 26.79 12.05 -7.75
CA VAL A 112 27.17 12.63 -6.45
C VAL A 112 28.39 11.92 -5.92
N LYS A 113 29.36 12.70 -5.42
CA LYS A 113 30.64 12.18 -4.93
C LYS A 113 30.91 12.67 -3.53
N TYR A 114 31.49 11.78 -2.74
CA TYR A 114 32.08 12.10 -1.46
C TYR A 114 33.35 11.27 -1.28
N ASN A 115 34.53 11.96 -1.15
CA ASN A 115 35.85 11.30 -1.16
C ASN A 115 36.02 10.38 -2.39
N ASN A 116 36.21 9.07 -2.17
CA ASN A 116 36.37 8.06 -3.23
C ASN A 116 35.08 7.36 -3.63
N GLU A 117 33.96 7.65 -2.95
CA GLU A 117 32.67 7.06 -3.25
C GLU A 117 31.91 7.94 -4.24
N SER A 118 31.23 7.33 -5.20
CA SER A 118 30.37 8.03 -6.16
C SER A 118 29.21 7.15 -6.60
N ASN A 119 28.05 7.77 -6.76
CA ASN A 119 26.86 7.09 -7.29
C ASN A 119 25.95 8.11 -7.99
N ASN A 120 24.99 7.62 -8.77
CA ASN A 120 23.98 8.45 -9.43
C ASN A 120 22.72 8.52 -8.55
N TYR A 121 22.27 9.74 -8.26
CA TYR A 121 21.08 9.97 -7.45
C TYR A 121 20.13 10.94 -8.15
N SER A 122 18.85 10.85 -7.79
CA SER A 122 17.86 11.86 -8.15
C SER A 122 17.95 13.04 -7.19
N ILE A 123 18.16 14.23 -7.76
CA ILE A 123 18.20 15.50 -7.02
C ILE A 123 16.87 16.18 -7.21
N ARG A 124 16.17 16.47 -6.13
CA ARG A 124 14.90 17.21 -6.15
C ARG A 124 15.11 18.62 -5.60
N GLY A 125 14.98 19.62 -6.46
CA GLY A 125 14.92 21.05 -6.06
C GLY A 125 13.53 21.34 -5.48
N VAL A 126 13.47 21.70 -4.20
CA VAL A 126 12.23 21.80 -3.43
C VAL A 126 12.15 23.09 -2.61
N ALA A 127 10.94 23.41 -2.12
CA ALA A 127 10.69 24.44 -1.12
C ALA A 127 10.36 23.82 0.25
N PRO A 128 10.36 24.59 1.35
CA PRO A 128 10.15 24.04 2.70
C PRO A 128 8.87 23.22 2.86
N ALA A 129 7.78 23.63 2.21
CA ALA A 129 6.50 22.96 2.31
C ALA A 129 6.47 21.56 1.67
N HIS A 130 7.44 21.22 0.83
CA HIS A 130 7.60 19.90 0.23
C HIS A 130 7.76 18.79 1.30
N GLN A 131 8.36 19.11 2.45
CA GLN A 131 8.46 18.19 3.56
C GLN A 131 7.11 17.63 4.01
N PHE A 132 6.07 18.46 3.99
CA PHE A 132 4.72 18.05 4.40
C PHE A 132 4.02 17.23 3.31
N ALA A 133 4.32 17.52 2.03
CA ALA A 133 3.72 16.82 0.90
C ALA A 133 4.19 15.36 0.80
N GLU A 134 5.47 15.12 1.04
CA GLU A 134 6.10 13.78 1.01
C GLU A 134 6.27 13.18 2.42
N GLN A 135 5.69 13.80 3.45
CA GLN A 135 5.77 13.36 4.85
C GLN A 135 7.20 13.00 5.35
N THR A 136 8.20 13.72 4.81
CA THR A 136 9.62 13.44 5.04
C THR A 136 10.00 13.58 6.51
N ILE A 137 10.58 12.55 7.12
CA ILE A 137 11.00 12.51 8.52
C ILE A 137 12.48 12.88 8.62
N ILE A 138 12.80 13.97 9.30
CA ILE A 138 14.20 14.38 9.53
C ILE A 138 14.78 13.59 10.70
N MET A 139 15.83 12.81 10.43
CA MET A 139 16.59 12.06 11.43
C MET A 139 17.64 12.91 12.14
N PHE A 140 18.40 13.66 11.34
CA PHE A 140 19.50 14.52 11.83
C PHE A 140 19.50 15.85 11.09
N GLY A 141 19.84 16.93 11.80
CA GLY A 141 19.92 18.26 11.21
C GLY A 141 18.55 18.90 10.97
N ARG A 142 18.35 19.46 9.77
CA ARG A 142 17.12 20.17 9.39
C ARG A 142 16.77 19.97 7.91
N TYR A 143 15.51 20.20 7.58
CA TYR A 143 15.06 20.32 6.19
C TYR A 143 15.47 21.64 5.55
N ILE A 144 15.26 21.79 4.23
CA ILE A 144 15.39 23.04 3.48
C ILE A 144 14.44 24.09 4.10
N ASN A 145 14.95 25.29 4.36
CA ASN A 145 14.16 26.35 4.95
C ASN A 145 14.04 27.58 4.02
N GLN A 146 13.26 28.58 4.43
CA GLN A 146 12.99 29.76 3.63
C GLN A 146 14.26 30.62 3.38
N GLU A 147 15.24 30.60 4.28
CA GLU A 147 16.49 31.32 4.09
C GLU A 147 17.35 30.65 3.00
N ASP A 148 17.34 29.32 2.94
CA ASP A 148 18.02 28.57 1.86
C ASP A 148 17.45 28.94 0.49
N ILE A 149 16.12 29.14 0.41
CA ILE A 149 15.42 29.54 -0.82
C ILE A 149 15.82 30.97 -1.23
N ARG A 150 15.82 31.91 -0.26
CA ARG A 150 16.14 33.33 -0.51
C ARG A 150 17.59 33.55 -0.91
N SER A 151 18.51 32.91 -0.17
CA SER A 151 19.96 33.02 -0.41
C SER A 151 20.45 32.13 -1.55
N ARG A 152 19.57 31.27 -2.12
CA ARG A 152 19.96 30.27 -3.12
C ARG A 152 21.13 29.41 -2.63
N ALA A 153 21.07 28.98 -1.37
CA ALA A 153 22.13 28.28 -0.70
C ALA A 153 22.40 26.91 -1.34
N LYS A 154 23.68 26.53 -1.44
CA LYS A 154 24.06 25.19 -1.86
C LYS A 154 24.01 24.24 -0.66
N HIS A 155 22.81 24.01 -0.14
CA HIS A 155 22.52 23.07 0.93
C HIS A 155 21.83 21.83 0.39
N ALA A 156 22.12 20.67 0.97
CA ALA A 156 21.52 19.40 0.62
C ALA A 156 20.94 18.70 1.85
N VAL A 157 19.76 18.13 1.73
CA VAL A 157 19.21 17.17 2.67
C VAL A 157 19.21 15.83 1.96
N ILE A 158 19.90 14.84 2.52
CA ILE A 158 20.15 13.56 1.88
C ILE A 158 19.34 12.46 2.56
N GLY A 159 18.87 11.50 1.79
CA GLY A 159 18.21 10.31 2.33
C GLY A 159 19.20 9.39 3.07
N ARG A 160 18.67 8.60 4.00
CA ARG A 160 19.47 7.66 4.81
C ARG A 160 20.29 6.68 3.96
N MET A 161 19.75 6.22 2.83
CA MET A 161 20.46 5.32 1.94
C MET A 161 21.61 6.04 1.19
N VAL A 162 21.46 7.33 0.87
CA VAL A 162 22.56 8.14 0.32
C VAL A 162 23.70 8.28 1.34
N GLU A 163 23.36 8.55 2.62
CA GLU A 163 24.37 8.58 3.70
C GLU A 163 25.08 7.24 3.83
N LYS A 164 24.35 6.13 3.87
CA LYS A 164 24.91 4.77 3.97
C LYS A 164 25.85 4.45 2.79
N ASP A 165 25.45 4.80 1.57
CA ASP A 165 26.20 4.48 0.36
C ASP A 165 27.49 5.31 0.25
N LEU A 166 27.44 6.63 0.53
CA LEU A 166 28.57 7.54 0.31
C LEU A 166 29.48 7.68 1.54
N PHE A 167 28.95 7.62 2.76
CA PHE A 167 29.69 7.91 3.99
C PHE A 167 30.13 6.66 4.75
N LYS A 168 29.64 5.45 4.38
CA LYS A 168 30.09 4.15 4.94
C LYS A 168 30.09 4.11 6.48
N GLY A 169 29.10 4.73 7.11
CA GLY A 169 28.95 4.77 8.57
C GLY A 169 29.53 6.03 9.25
N ALA A 170 30.16 6.94 8.52
CA ALA A 170 30.49 8.28 9.04
C ALA A 170 29.22 9.18 8.95
N SER A 171 29.15 10.18 9.82
CA SER A 171 28.08 11.19 9.77
C SER A 171 28.21 12.08 8.53
N ALA A 172 27.13 12.24 7.80
CA ALA A 172 27.08 13.17 6.66
C ALA A 172 26.82 14.62 7.08
N LEU A 173 26.29 14.85 8.28
CA LEU A 173 25.85 16.19 8.70
C LEU A 173 27.03 17.17 8.77
N GLY A 174 26.90 18.28 8.04
CA GLY A 174 27.91 19.32 7.94
C GLY A 174 29.03 19.07 6.90
N ALA A 175 29.11 17.87 6.34
CA ALA A 175 30.06 17.54 5.27
C ALA A 175 29.66 18.21 3.94
N TYR A 176 30.61 18.26 3.00
CA TYR A 176 30.39 18.73 1.65
C TYR A 176 30.42 17.58 0.68
N ILE A 177 29.37 17.48 -0.14
CA ILE A 177 29.25 16.52 -1.24
C ILE A 177 29.36 17.24 -2.58
N ASP A 178 29.97 16.61 -3.56
CA ASP A 178 29.99 17.11 -4.95
C ASP A 178 28.74 16.58 -5.67
N VAL A 179 27.89 17.49 -6.11
CA VAL A 179 26.68 17.17 -6.91
C VAL A 179 26.88 17.75 -8.31
N GLY A 180 27.24 16.90 -9.26
CA GLY A 180 27.44 17.30 -10.65
C GLY A 180 28.53 18.39 -10.82
N GLY A 181 29.59 18.36 -10.03
CA GLY A 181 30.69 19.34 -10.07
C GLY A 181 30.51 20.57 -9.17
N LEU A 182 29.48 20.59 -8.33
CA LEU A 182 29.20 21.69 -7.41
C LEU A 182 29.17 21.18 -5.95
N ALA A 183 29.87 21.87 -5.06
CA ALA A 183 29.91 21.52 -3.65
C ALA A 183 28.63 21.97 -2.93
N TYR A 184 27.94 21.01 -2.30
CA TYR A 184 26.77 21.23 -1.45
C TYR A 184 27.08 20.83 -0.02
N LYS A 185 26.68 21.65 0.95
CA LYS A 185 26.79 21.32 2.37
C LYS A 185 25.58 20.50 2.79
N VAL A 186 25.81 19.33 3.39
CA VAL A 186 24.75 18.49 3.96
C VAL A 186 24.24 19.15 5.24
N VAL A 187 22.97 19.53 5.28
CA VAL A 187 22.31 20.19 6.41
C VAL A 187 21.30 19.31 7.13
N GLY A 188 20.96 18.17 6.56
CA GLY A 188 20.09 17.19 7.18
C GLY A 188 20.17 15.83 6.52
N VAL A 189 19.74 14.82 7.27
CA VAL A 189 19.55 13.44 6.82
C VAL A 189 18.11 13.06 7.10
N PHE A 190 17.43 12.48 6.14
CA PHE A 190 16.02 12.11 6.26
C PHE A 190 15.79 10.61 6.08
N GLN A 191 14.68 10.17 6.62
CA GLN A 191 14.07 8.87 6.41
C GLN A 191 12.69 9.05 5.75
N ASP A 192 12.29 8.07 4.96
CA ASP A 192 11.01 8.04 4.29
C ASP A 192 10.33 6.68 4.49
N GLU A 193 8.99 6.67 4.64
CA GLU A 193 8.24 5.43 4.82
C GLU A 193 8.04 4.66 3.51
N GLY A 194 8.25 5.32 2.34
CA GLY A 194 8.21 4.70 1.00
C GLY A 194 9.37 3.76 0.70
N GLY A 195 10.29 3.57 1.67
CA GLY A 195 11.36 2.60 1.62
C GLY A 195 12.65 3.08 0.95
N ASP A 196 13.56 2.15 0.69
CA ASP A 196 14.94 2.42 0.27
C ASP A 196 15.05 3.29 -1.00
N ASN A 197 14.10 3.21 -1.92
CA ASN A 197 14.12 4.01 -3.16
C ASN A 197 13.87 5.51 -2.89
N GLU A 198 12.92 5.84 -2.02
CA GLU A 198 12.66 7.23 -1.61
C GLU A 198 13.79 7.76 -0.72
N GLU A 199 14.49 6.91 0.02
CA GLU A 199 15.68 7.28 0.79
C GLU A 199 16.97 7.43 -0.06
N ARG A 200 16.91 7.17 -1.39
CA ARG A 200 18.01 7.42 -2.34
C ARG A 200 17.89 8.78 -3.05
N LEU A 201 17.15 9.71 -2.46
CA LEU A 201 16.95 11.06 -2.97
C LEU A 201 17.81 12.08 -2.25
N ILE A 202 18.04 13.21 -2.92
CA ILE A 202 18.72 14.38 -2.34
C ILE A 202 17.84 15.61 -2.60
N TYR A 203 17.45 16.31 -1.55
CA TYR A 203 16.70 17.55 -1.64
C TYR A 203 17.63 18.77 -1.59
N THR A 204 17.39 19.72 -2.48
CA THR A 204 18.13 21.00 -2.56
C THR A 204 17.14 22.15 -2.71
N PRO A 205 17.49 23.42 -2.42
CA PRO A 205 16.60 24.54 -2.68
C PRO A 205 16.28 24.64 -4.17
N TYR A 206 15.01 24.72 -4.57
CA TYR A 206 14.63 24.80 -5.98
C TYR A 206 15.20 26.04 -6.68
N THR A 207 15.35 27.15 -5.94
CA THR A 207 15.94 28.38 -6.46
C THR A 207 17.43 28.24 -6.77
N THR A 208 18.15 27.38 -6.06
CA THR A 208 19.52 27.00 -6.36
C THR A 208 19.59 26.20 -7.65
N THR A 209 18.69 25.24 -7.84
CA THR A 209 18.59 24.47 -9.08
C THR A 209 18.27 25.37 -10.27
N GLN A 210 17.31 26.29 -10.13
CA GLN A 210 16.98 27.28 -11.16
C GLN A 210 18.18 28.18 -11.53
N LEU A 211 18.96 28.61 -10.53
CA LEU A 211 20.16 29.42 -10.76
C LEU A 211 21.20 28.66 -11.59
N ILE A 212 21.46 27.40 -11.26
CA ILE A 212 22.40 26.53 -11.97
C ILE A 212 21.94 26.27 -13.39
N GLU A 213 20.64 26.15 -13.62
CA GLU A 213 20.02 25.98 -14.93
C GLU A 213 19.82 27.29 -15.69
N LYS A 214 20.85 28.12 -15.74
CA LYS A 214 20.86 29.42 -16.46
C LYS A 214 19.87 30.45 -15.88
N ASN A 215 19.64 30.41 -14.58
CA ASN A 215 18.71 31.30 -13.87
C ASN A 215 17.29 31.28 -14.46
N THR A 216 16.79 30.09 -14.76
CA THR A 216 15.42 29.90 -15.24
C THR A 216 14.42 30.10 -14.08
N ASP A 217 13.16 30.38 -14.41
CA ASP A 217 12.04 30.40 -13.47
C ASP A 217 11.13 29.17 -13.58
N LYS A 218 11.52 28.19 -14.42
CA LYS A 218 10.74 27.00 -14.69
C LYS A 218 10.79 26.01 -13.53
N VAL A 219 9.68 25.28 -13.38
CA VAL A 219 9.53 24.16 -12.46
C VAL A 219 8.92 22.96 -13.20
N ASP A 220 9.32 21.74 -12.81
CA ASP A 220 8.84 20.54 -13.49
C ASP A 220 7.47 20.11 -12.97
N GLN A 221 7.15 20.43 -11.71
CA GLN A 221 5.93 20.02 -11.06
C GLN A 221 5.50 21.06 -10.04
N ILE A 222 4.20 21.21 -9.86
CA ILE A 222 3.60 21.99 -8.78
C ILE A 222 2.84 21.02 -7.87
N ILE A 223 3.08 21.14 -6.58
CA ILE A 223 2.42 20.34 -5.55
C ILE A 223 1.54 21.28 -4.73
N VAL A 224 0.28 20.93 -4.56
CA VAL A 224 -0.73 21.76 -3.89
C VAL A 224 -1.35 20.97 -2.76
N GLY A 225 -1.07 21.39 -1.53
CA GLY A 225 -1.75 20.87 -0.35
C GLY A 225 -3.01 21.66 -0.06
N PHE A 226 -4.12 20.98 0.22
CA PHE A 226 -5.39 21.61 0.56
C PHE A 226 -5.85 21.31 1.98
N LYS A 227 -6.68 22.17 2.54
CA LYS A 227 -7.23 22.03 3.89
C LYS A 227 -8.11 20.78 4.00
N PRO A 228 -7.87 19.86 4.94
CA PRO A 228 -8.66 18.64 5.09
C PRO A 228 -10.16 18.88 5.31
N GLU A 229 -10.52 20.04 5.86
CA GLU A 229 -11.90 20.42 6.20
C GLU A 229 -12.83 20.49 4.98
N ILE A 230 -12.27 20.68 3.76
CA ILE A 230 -13.09 20.71 2.55
C ILE A 230 -13.66 19.32 2.18
N GLY A 231 -13.13 18.27 2.77
CA GLY A 231 -13.55 16.90 2.56
C GLY A 231 -13.34 16.43 1.10
N TYR A 232 -13.73 15.18 0.82
CA TYR A 232 -13.54 14.60 -0.52
C TYR A 232 -14.28 15.34 -1.63
N ALA A 233 -15.54 15.71 -1.41
CA ALA A 233 -16.33 16.43 -2.43
C ALA A 233 -15.75 17.83 -2.73
N GLY A 234 -15.26 18.53 -1.69
CA GLY A 234 -14.55 19.79 -1.85
C GLY A 234 -13.23 19.64 -2.58
N ALA A 235 -12.47 18.58 -2.29
CA ALA A 235 -11.22 18.27 -3.02
C ALA A 235 -11.46 18.05 -4.51
N MET A 236 -12.49 17.29 -4.91
CA MET A 236 -12.86 17.08 -6.31
C MET A 236 -13.29 18.38 -7.01
N ALA A 237 -14.05 19.23 -6.32
CA ALA A 237 -14.45 20.53 -6.85
C ALA A 237 -13.24 21.47 -6.99
N PHE A 238 -12.33 21.45 -6.02
CA PHE A 238 -11.10 22.24 -6.04
C PHE A 238 -10.17 21.78 -7.16
N GLU A 239 -9.93 20.48 -7.34
CA GLU A 239 -9.15 19.93 -8.45
C GLU A 239 -9.66 20.41 -9.81
N LYS A 240 -10.99 20.33 -10.01
CA LYS A 240 -11.62 20.81 -11.26
C LYS A 240 -11.40 22.31 -11.47
N SER A 241 -11.56 23.13 -10.44
CA SER A 241 -11.36 24.57 -10.52
C SER A 241 -9.91 24.93 -10.78
N LEU A 242 -8.97 24.28 -10.10
CA LEU A 242 -7.53 24.44 -10.28
C LEU A 242 -7.11 24.03 -11.70
N GLY A 243 -7.62 22.89 -12.18
CA GLY A 243 -7.34 22.40 -13.53
C GLY A 243 -7.88 23.35 -14.60
N THR A 244 -9.06 23.94 -14.41
CA THR A 244 -9.62 24.95 -15.31
C THR A 244 -8.76 26.20 -15.32
N PHE A 245 -8.41 26.72 -14.14
CA PHE A 245 -7.56 27.89 -13.97
C PHE A 245 -6.21 27.74 -14.70
N ILE A 246 -5.51 26.63 -14.49
CA ILE A 246 -4.23 26.39 -15.15
C ILE A 246 -4.39 26.23 -16.67
N ARG A 247 -5.45 25.54 -17.16
CA ARG A 247 -5.72 25.43 -18.60
C ARG A 247 -5.97 26.79 -19.24
N GLU A 248 -6.72 27.66 -18.59
CA GLU A 248 -6.97 29.03 -19.08
C GLU A 248 -5.68 29.86 -19.12
N LYS A 249 -4.91 29.85 -18.02
CA LYS A 249 -3.65 30.58 -17.91
C LYS A 249 -2.63 30.16 -18.97
N LYS A 250 -2.52 28.84 -19.22
CA LYS A 250 -1.55 28.27 -20.16
C LYS A 250 -2.10 28.13 -21.61
N TYR A 251 -3.28 28.69 -21.90
CA TYR A 251 -3.95 28.59 -23.21
C TYR A 251 -4.06 27.12 -23.69
N ILE A 252 -4.56 26.25 -22.84
CA ILE A 252 -4.84 24.84 -23.13
C ILE A 252 -6.35 24.70 -23.38
N SER A 253 -6.73 23.91 -24.38
CA SER A 253 -8.15 23.65 -24.65
C SER A 253 -8.81 22.98 -23.40
N PRO A 254 -10.01 23.43 -22.98
CA PRO A 254 -10.72 22.80 -21.85
C PRO A 254 -10.95 21.30 -22.03
N SER A 255 -11.04 20.84 -23.29
CA SER A 255 -11.24 19.42 -23.64
C SER A 255 -9.96 18.66 -23.95
N ASP A 256 -8.77 19.25 -23.70
CA ASP A 256 -7.50 18.60 -23.92
C ASP A 256 -7.07 17.81 -22.66
N PRO A 257 -7.02 16.46 -22.71
CA PRO A 257 -6.64 15.67 -21.55
C PRO A 257 -5.13 15.66 -21.29
N ASN A 258 -4.30 15.98 -22.32
CA ASN A 258 -2.86 15.75 -22.29
C ASN A 258 -2.05 17.00 -21.93
N GLY A 259 -2.67 18.19 -21.95
CA GLY A 259 -1.97 19.44 -21.70
C GLY A 259 -1.44 19.58 -20.27
N ILE A 260 -2.22 19.14 -19.28
CA ILE A 260 -1.83 19.02 -17.88
C ILE A 260 -2.46 17.76 -17.29
N PHE A 261 -1.75 17.15 -16.37
CA PHE A 261 -2.24 16.03 -15.57
C PHE A 261 -2.24 16.41 -14.09
N ILE A 262 -3.32 16.14 -13.39
CA ILE A 262 -3.43 16.36 -11.95
C ILE A 262 -3.63 14.99 -11.29
N ARG A 263 -2.66 14.57 -10.46
CA ARG A 263 -2.80 13.40 -9.59
C ARG A 263 -3.40 13.88 -8.28
N ASN A 264 -4.61 13.44 -8.00
CA ASN A 264 -5.31 13.71 -6.75
C ASN A 264 -5.14 12.52 -5.81
N VAL A 265 -4.34 12.67 -4.76
CA VAL A 265 -4.06 11.59 -3.80
C VAL A 265 -5.34 11.16 -3.07
N ALA A 266 -6.23 12.11 -2.71
CA ALA A 266 -7.51 11.78 -2.06
C ALA A 266 -8.43 10.93 -2.95
N ASP A 267 -8.48 11.20 -4.26
CA ASP A 267 -9.28 10.41 -5.21
C ASP A 267 -8.67 9.03 -5.44
N GLN A 268 -7.36 8.98 -5.61
CA GLN A 268 -6.62 7.74 -5.75
C GLN A 268 -6.80 6.82 -4.53
N LEU A 269 -6.68 7.38 -3.33
CA LEU A 269 -6.91 6.64 -2.07
C LEU A 269 -8.34 6.09 -2.01
N LYS A 270 -9.34 6.89 -2.37
CA LYS A 270 -10.74 6.45 -2.40
C LYS A 270 -11.00 5.34 -3.40
N GLN A 271 -10.45 5.45 -4.62
CA GLN A 271 -10.55 4.39 -5.63
C GLN A 271 -9.93 3.08 -5.15
N ASN A 272 -8.76 3.15 -4.50
CA ASN A 272 -8.08 1.99 -3.95
C ASN A 272 -8.86 1.34 -2.79
N GLN A 273 -9.45 2.16 -1.90
CA GLN A 273 -10.34 1.65 -0.84
C GLN A 273 -11.58 0.96 -1.41
N GLN A 274 -12.18 1.51 -2.48
CA GLN A 274 -13.29 0.87 -3.17
C GLN A 274 -12.87 -0.46 -3.80
N PHE A 275 -11.73 -0.49 -4.49
CA PHE A 275 -11.19 -1.71 -5.07
C PHE A 275 -10.90 -2.79 -4.01
N ALA A 276 -10.24 -2.42 -2.91
CA ALA A 276 -9.98 -3.32 -1.78
C ALA A 276 -11.29 -3.85 -1.17
N THR A 277 -12.33 -3.00 -1.08
CA THR A 277 -13.65 -3.41 -0.58
C THR A 277 -14.32 -4.43 -1.50
N VAL A 278 -14.28 -4.21 -2.83
CA VAL A 278 -14.82 -5.16 -3.80
C VAL A 278 -14.09 -6.50 -3.72
N LEU A 279 -12.76 -6.49 -3.65
CA LEU A 279 -11.97 -7.71 -3.47
C LEU A 279 -12.35 -8.44 -2.17
N GLN A 280 -12.53 -7.72 -1.07
CA GLN A 280 -12.92 -8.30 0.20
C GLN A 280 -14.32 -8.95 0.14
N ILE A 281 -15.28 -8.35 -0.57
CA ILE A 281 -16.61 -8.94 -0.79
C ILE A 281 -16.48 -10.25 -1.58
N ILE A 282 -15.71 -10.27 -2.67
CA ILE A 282 -15.48 -11.46 -3.49
C ILE A 282 -14.84 -12.57 -2.65
N VAL A 283 -13.78 -12.26 -1.94
CA VAL A 283 -13.08 -13.22 -1.06
C VAL A 283 -14.01 -13.76 0.02
N SER A 284 -14.82 -12.90 0.65
CA SER A 284 -15.80 -13.30 1.67
C SER A 284 -16.84 -14.23 1.10
N PHE A 285 -17.33 -13.96 -0.11
CA PHE A 285 -18.32 -14.82 -0.79
C PHE A 285 -17.74 -16.23 -1.02
N PHE A 286 -16.54 -16.33 -1.58
CA PHE A 286 -15.89 -17.63 -1.78
C PHE A 286 -15.57 -18.34 -0.46
N SER A 287 -15.14 -17.60 0.53
CA SER A 287 -14.82 -18.14 1.87
C SER A 287 -16.06 -18.72 2.55
N ILE A 288 -17.19 -18.03 2.50
CA ILE A 288 -18.47 -18.55 3.02
C ILE A 288 -18.92 -19.75 2.20
N GLY A 289 -18.80 -19.72 0.88
CA GLY A 289 -19.11 -20.83 -0.02
C GLY A 289 -18.33 -22.09 0.32
N THR A 290 -17.03 -21.99 0.61
CA THR A 290 -16.21 -23.14 1.02
C THR A 290 -16.61 -23.71 2.37
N LEU A 291 -17.00 -22.87 3.34
CA LEU A 291 -17.54 -23.34 4.62
C LEU A 291 -18.85 -24.09 4.44
N ILE A 292 -19.77 -23.59 3.63
CA ILE A 292 -21.04 -24.26 3.31
C ILE A 292 -20.77 -25.60 2.63
N ALA A 293 -19.87 -25.65 1.66
CA ALA A 293 -19.47 -26.91 1.00
C ALA A 293 -18.88 -27.91 2.00
N GLY A 294 -18.06 -27.44 2.95
CA GLY A 294 -17.55 -28.25 4.06
C GLY A 294 -18.66 -28.83 4.93
N ILE A 295 -19.66 -28.03 5.33
CA ILE A 295 -20.81 -28.48 6.12
C ILE A 295 -21.61 -29.54 5.37
N ILE A 296 -21.88 -29.34 4.08
CA ILE A 296 -22.61 -30.30 3.24
C ILE A 296 -21.80 -31.61 3.13
N GLY A 297 -20.48 -31.50 2.94
CA GLY A 297 -19.58 -32.66 2.91
C GLY A 297 -19.67 -33.51 4.17
N ILE A 298 -19.56 -32.87 5.35
CA ILE A 298 -19.71 -33.55 6.65
C ILE A 298 -21.08 -34.19 6.77
N SER A 299 -22.16 -33.46 6.45
CA SER A 299 -23.52 -33.94 6.53
C SER A 299 -23.72 -35.21 5.70
N ASN A 300 -23.26 -35.21 4.45
CA ASN A 300 -23.35 -36.39 3.56
C ASN A 300 -22.59 -37.60 4.13
N ILE A 301 -21.40 -37.40 4.67
CA ILE A 301 -20.61 -38.47 5.28
C ILE A 301 -21.31 -39.01 6.53
N MET A 302 -21.90 -38.14 7.36
CA MET A 302 -22.61 -38.57 8.58
C MET A 302 -23.90 -39.36 8.27
N VAL A 303 -24.64 -38.95 7.24
CA VAL A 303 -25.80 -39.73 6.78
C VAL A 303 -25.38 -41.14 6.34
N PHE A 304 -24.25 -41.25 5.66
CA PHE A 304 -23.70 -42.54 5.25
C PHE A 304 -23.28 -43.38 6.45
N VAL A 305 -22.56 -42.79 7.42
CA VAL A 305 -22.16 -43.46 8.68
C VAL A 305 -23.36 -44.02 9.45
N VAL A 306 -24.43 -43.24 9.59
CA VAL A 306 -25.65 -43.68 10.28
C VAL A 306 -26.32 -44.85 9.54
N LYS A 307 -26.41 -44.80 8.23
CA LYS A 307 -26.96 -45.90 7.40
C LYS A 307 -26.16 -47.20 7.59
N GLU A 308 -24.84 -47.14 7.56
CA GLU A 308 -23.97 -48.31 7.73
C GLU A 308 -24.10 -48.94 9.13
N ARG A 309 -24.28 -48.14 10.16
CA ARG A 309 -24.43 -48.59 11.57
C ARG A 309 -25.85 -48.87 11.96
N THR A 310 -26.81 -48.91 11.03
CA THR A 310 -28.25 -49.10 11.33
C THR A 310 -28.51 -50.36 12.16
N LYS A 311 -27.82 -51.47 11.87
CA LYS A 311 -27.96 -52.71 12.66
C LYS A 311 -27.46 -52.55 14.11
N GLU A 312 -26.30 -51.94 14.31
CA GLU A 312 -25.73 -51.69 15.62
C GLU A 312 -26.61 -50.77 16.48
N LEU A 313 -27.11 -49.70 15.85
CA LEU A 313 -28.03 -48.76 16.49
C LEU A 313 -29.37 -49.40 16.82
N GLY A 314 -29.84 -50.29 15.97
CA GLY A 314 -31.05 -51.11 16.22
C GLY A 314 -30.89 -52.03 17.41
N ILE A 315 -29.77 -52.72 17.54
CA ILE A 315 -29.47 -53.60 18.71
C ILE A 315 -29.41 -52.76 20.01
N ARG A 316 -28.75 -51.60 20.00
CA ARG A 316 -28.73 -50.70 21.17
C ARG A 316 -30.13 -50.23 21.57
N LYS A 317 -30.96 -49.91 20.62
CA LYS A 317 -32.36 -49.52 20.85
C LYS A 317 -33.17 -50.68 21.43
N ALA A 318 -32.97 -51.91 20.94
CA ALA A 318 -33.60 -53.11 21.48
C ALA A 318 -33.17 -53.45 22.91
N LEU A 319 -31.94 -53.10 23.27
CA LEU A 319 -31.39 -53.21 24.62
C LEU A 319 -31.81 -52.05 25.57
N GLY A 320 -32.70 -51.15 25.12
CA GLY A 320 -33.29 -50.11 25.97
C GLY A 320 -32.61 -48.73 25.88
N ALA A 321 -31.67 -48.50 24.94
CA ALA A 321 -31.09 -47.17 24.73
C ALA A 321 -32.16 -46.17 24.20
N THR A 322 -32.22 -45.00 24.82
CA THR A 322 -33.13 -43.93 24.38
C THR A 322 -32.63 -43.30 23.08
N PRO A 323 -33.54 -42.81 22.21
CA PRO A 323 -33.17 -42.13 20.96
C PRO A 323 -32.18 -40.96 21.16
N ARG A 324 -32.33 -40.23 22.27
CA ARG A 324 -31.41 -39.13 22.65
C ARG A 324 -29.99 -39.61 22.94
N GLN A 325 -29.83 -40.75 23.58
CA GLN A 325 -28.49 -41.32 23.84
C GLN A 325 -27.77 -41.67 22.55
N VAL A 326 -28.49 -42.31 21.61
CA VAL A 326 -27.95 -42.68 20.28
C VAL A 326 -27.54 -41.45 19.50
N ILE A 327 -28.42 -40.44 19.43
CA ILE A 327 -28.13 -39.18 18.73
C ILE A 327 -26.92 -38.45 19.35
N ASN A 328 -26.88 -38.37 20.68
CA ASN A 328 -25.78 -37.70 21.39
C ASN A 328 -24.42 -38.35 21.08
N THR A 329 -24.32 -39.68 21.04
CA THR A 329 -23.06 -40.37 20.70
C THR A 329 -22.57 -39.98 19.30
N ILE A 330 -23.47 -39.95 18.31
CA ILE A 330 -23.14 -39.56 16.93
C ILE A 330 -22.74 -38.07 16.84
N LEU A 331 -23.46 -37.21 17.56
CA LEU A 331 -23.14 -35.78 17.61
C LEU A 331 -21.78 -35.52 18.26
N PHE A 332 -21.47 -36.16 19.37
CA PHE A 332 -20.15 -36.02 20.03
C PHE A 332 -19.00 -36.51 19.15
N GLU A 333 -19.16 -37.64 18.43
CA GLU A 333 -18.20 -38.14 17.47
C GLU A 333 -17.98 -37.11 16.35
N SER A 334 -19.05 -36.55 15.77
CA SER A 334 -18.99 -35.53 14.72
C SER A 334 -18.31 -34.25 15.20
N ILE A 335 -18.69 -33.73 16.35
CA ILE A 335 -18.11 -32.50 16.92
C ILE A 335 -16.62 -32.68 17.18
N PHE A 336 -16.23 -33.83 17.72
CA PHE A 336 -14.82 -34.12 18.01
C PHE A 336 -13.98 -34.12 16.73
N ILE A 337 -14.42 -34.88 15.70
CA ILE A 337 -13.71 -34.93 14.40
C ILE A 337 -13.66 -33.56 13.76
N THR A 338 -14.77 -32.82 13.74
CA THR A 338 -14.85 -31.50 13.14
C THR A 338 -13.95 -30.49 13.82
N THR A 339 -13.95 -30.48 15.17
CA THR A 339 -13.12 -29.55 15.95
C THR A 339 -11.63 -29.83 15.76
N LEU A 340 -11.23 -31.11 15.83
CA LEU A 340 -9.83 -31.49 15.65
C LEU A 340 -9.35 -31.17 14.23
N SER A 341 -10.12 -31.56 13.23
CA SER A 341 -9.79 -31.32 11.81
C SER A 341 -9.80 -29.84 11.47
N GLY A 342 -10.76 -29.09 12.03
CA GLY A 342 -10.83 -27.64 11.86
C GLY A 342 -9.62 -26.93 12.46
N PHE A 343 -9.20 -27.36 13.64
CA PHE A 343 -7.98 -26.83 14.25
C PHE A 343 -6.73 -27.10 13.40
N ILE A 344 -6.60 -28.32 12.87
CA ILE A 344 -5.49 -28.68 11.95
C ILE A 344 -5.54 -27.80 10.70
N GLY A 345 -6.72 -27.66 10.06
CA GLY A 345 -6.90 -26.82 8.89
C GLY A 345 -6.52 -25.36 9.13
N MET A 346 -6.90 -24.82 10.30
CA MET A 346 -6.57 -23.47 10.72
C MET A 346 -5.05 -23.29 10.90
N VAL A 347 -4.40 -24.20 11.64
CA VAL A 347 -2.95 -24.12 11.87
C VAL A 347 -2.17 -24.20 10.57
N VAL A 348 -2.53 -25.14 9.68
CA VAL A 348 -1.88 -25.26 8.36
C VAL A 348 -2.15 -24.00 7.52
N GLY A 349 -3.38 -23.48 7.53
CA GLY A 349 -3.72 -22.24 6.79
C GLY A 349 -2.92 -21.04 7.26
N ILE A 350 -2.79 -20.84 8.58
CA ILE A 350 -1.95 -19.77 9.15
C ILE A 350 -0.48 -19.96 8.76
N SER A 351 0.03 -21.20 8.87
CA SER A 351 1.43 -21.49 8.51
C SER A 351 1.72 -21.18 7.02
N ILE A 352 0.77 -21.46 6.12
CA ILE A 352 0.89 -21.12 4.69
C ILE A 352 0.89 -19.59 4.52
N LEU A 353 0.00 -18.86 5.20
CA LEU A 353 -0.05 -17.40 5.12
C LEU A 353 1.23 -16.75 5.64
N THR A 354 1.79 -17.25 6.75
CA THR A 354 3.05 -16.74 7.31
C THR A 354 4.21 -16.98 6.35
N ALA A 355 4.32 -18.20 5.80
CA ALA A 355 5.37 -18.53 4.83
C ALA A 355 5.25 -17.72 3.52
N LEU A 356 4.03 -17.46 3.05
CA LEU A 356 3.78 -16.59 1.89
C LEU A 356 4.10 -15.13 2.21
N GLY A 357 3.77 -14.64 3.41
CA GLY A 357 4.10 -13.29 3.86
C GLY A 357 5.60 -13.04 3.86
N GLU A 358 6.37 -13.92 4.49
CA GLU A 358 7.85 -13.84 4.51
C GLU A 358 8.47 -13.87 3.10
N THR A 359 7.97 -14.76 2.22
CA THR A 359 8.47 -14.85 0.83
C THR A 359 8.10 -13.64 -0.02
N LEU A 360 6.91 -13.08 0.15
CA LEU A 360 6.47 -11.87 -0.55
C LEU A 360 7.24 -10.65 -0.04
N GLU A 361 7.42 -10.51 1.25
CA GLU A 361 8.21 -9.44 1.86
C GLU A 361 9.68 -9.51 1.37
N ASP A 362 10.31 -10.67 1.37
CA ASP A 362 11.64 -10.87 0.79
C ASP A 362 11.71 -10.56 -0.72
N TYR A 363 10.66 -10.92 -1.47
CA TYR A 363 10.61 -10.67 -2.90
C TYR A 363 10.42 -9.19 -3.24
N PHE A 364 9.52 -8.49 -2.57
CA PHE A 364 9.23 -7.07 -2.82
C PHE A 364 10.29 -6.14 -2.21
N ILE A 365 10.83 -6.46 -1.03
CA ILE A 365 11.82 -5.61 -0.35
C ILE A 365 13.25 -5.87 -0.87
N LYS A 366 13.61 -7.12 -1.20
CA LYS A 366 14.97 -7.49 -1.62
C LYS A 366 15.18 -7.51 -3.12
N ASN A 367 14.14 -7.39 -3.94
CA ASN A 367 14.30 -7.41 -5.40
C ASN A 367 14.31 -5.98 -5.97
N PRO A 368 15.50 -5.40 -6.23
CA PRO A 368 15.65 -4.02 -6.72
C PRO A 368 15.14 -3.84 -8.17
N TYR A 369 14.67 -4.91 -8.83
CA TYR A 369 14.19 -4.91 -10.23
C TYR A 369 12.66 -4.98 -10.34
N VAL A 370 11.92 -5.07 -9.25
CA VAL A 370 10.47 -4.88 -9.29
C VAL A 370 10.23 -3.38 -9.24
N ASP A 371 10.42 -2.76 -10.41
CA ASP A 371 9.98 -1.40 -10.68
C ASP A 371 8.45 -1.43 -10.68
N THR A 372 7.86 -0.99 -9.59
CA THR A 372 6.43 -0.68 -9.54
C THR A 372 6.24 0.65 -10.24
N GLY A 373 6.31 0.61 -11.61
CA GLY A 373 6.11 1.75 -12.49
C GLY A 373 4.74 2.43 -12.33
#